data_4beba641bbff9f27ca7392d8e092a48d
#
_entry.id   4beba641bbff9f27ca7392d8e092a48d
#
_cell.length_a   1.000
_cell.length_b   1.000
_cell.length_c   1.000
_cell.angle_alpha   90.00
_cell.angle_beta   90.00
_cell.angle_gamma   90.00
#
_symmetry.space_group_name_H-M   'P 1'
#
loop_
_entity.id
_entity.type
_entity.pdbx_description
1 polymer ?
#
loop_
_entity_poly.entity_id
_entity_poly.type
_entity_poly.pdbx_seq_one_letter_code
_entity_poly.pdbx_strand_id
1 'polypeptide(L)'
;MKLINRLKSNSYLRRIVKKIKIRNEYINDYKQFSKYYMDSKDEHKQLEYKILFIAHSLEKGMTHKKLRPFGEQKILDILDCLYILDAMNYKDTTAYNIGISILKKWKENYDINQWNKPKIYFSVSNYINSHLDSNMDCKAGVFVNYKNNYNKYYGFDYLDAIKTRHSVRDFAMKKLKNDDIVY
;
A
#
# COMPACT_ATOMS: atom_id res chain seq x y z
N MET A 1 15.16 14.55 43.46
CA MET A 1 13.77 14.19 43.22
C MET A 1 12.80 15.38 43.21
N LYS A 2 12.88 16.38 44.11
CA LYS A 2 11.93 17.54 44.12
C LYS A 2 11.91 18.42 42.87
N LEU A 3 13.04 18.61 42.18
CA LEU A 3 13.14 19.46 40.98
C LEU A 3 12.41 18.85 39.77
N ILE A 4 12.52 17.52 39.59
CA ILE A 4 11.87 16.79 38.52
C ILE A 4 10.33 16.81 38.65
N ASN A 5 9.86 16.72 39.91
CA ASN A 5 8.41 16.78 40.17
C ASN A 5 7.86 18.20 39.95
N ARG A 6 8.63 19.24 40.23
CA ARG A 6 8.27 20.64 39.97
C ARG A 6 8.21 20.95 38.45
N LEU A 7 9.10 20.33 37.65
CA LEU A 7 9.06 20.42 36.19
C LEU A 7 7.83 19.70 35.59
N LYS A 8 7.43 18.57 36.19
CA LYS A 8 6.24 17.82 35.79
C LYS A 8 4.91 18.53 36.12
N SER A 9 4.87 19.41 37.10
CA SER A 9 3.65 20.14 37.49
C SER A 9 3.39 21.38 36.66
N ASN A 10 4.41 21.94 36.00
CA ASN A 10 4.25 23.16 35.20
C ASN A 10 3.74 22.82 33.77
N SER A 11 2.52 23.29 33.45
CA SER A 11 1.88 23.02 32.15
C SER A 11 2.66 23.59 30.98
N TYR A 12 3.31 24.73 31.14
CA TYR A 12 4.14 25.37 30.13
C TYR A 12 5.38 24.55 29.80
N LEU A 13 6.09 24.08 30.83
CA LEU A 13 7.28 23.23 30.65
C LEU A 13 6.92 21.89 30.01
N ARG A 14 5.80 21.27 30.41
CA ARG A 14 5.30 20.05 29.73
C ARG A 14 5.06 20.30 28.26
N ARG A 15 4.51 21.44 27.87
CA ARG A 15 4.25 21.78 26.47
C ARG A 15 5.56 21.94 25.67
N ILE A 16 6.60 22.54 26.28
CA ILE A 16 7.93 22.66 25.66
C ILE A 16 8.55 21.28 25.45
N VAL A 17 8.58 20.45 26.49
CA VAL A 17 9.13 19.09 26.42
C VAL A 17 8.40 18.27 25.36
N LYS A 18 7.07 18.40 25.27
CA LYS A 18 6.27 17.73 24.25
C LYS A 18 6.64 18.18 22.84
N LYS A 19 6.85 19.48 22.63
CA LYS A 19 7.31 20.04 21.33
C LYS A 19 8.68 19.52 20.95
N ILE A 20 9.63 19.46 21.92
CA ILE A 20 10.97 18.95 21.67
C ILE A 20 10.93 17.46 21.29
N LYS A 21 10.13 16.64 22.03
CA LYS A 21 9.97 15.23 21.70
C LYS A 21 9.39 15.04 20.30
N ILE A 22 8.29 15.72 19.96
CA ILE A 22 7.69 15.66 18.63
C ILE A 22 8.71 16.03 17.55
N ARG A 23 9.44 17.13 17.75
CA ARG A 23 10.49 17.54 16.79
C ARG A 23 11.56 16.46 16.61
N ASN A 24 12.01 15.82 17.70
CA ASN A 24 13.01 14.77 17.63
C ASN A 24 12.49 13.52 16.90
N GLU A 25 11.22 13.14 17.09
CA GLU A 25 10.60 12.06 16.34
C GLU A 25 10.55 12.38 14.84
N TYR A 26 10.11 13.58 14.45
CA TYR A 26 10.15 14.00 13.05
C TYR A 26 11.55 13.98 12.44
N ILE A 27 12.58 14.38 13.21
CA ILE A 27 13.97 14.32 12.74
C ILE A 27 14.42 12.87 12.57
N ASN A 28 14.03 11.97 13.49
CA ASN A 28 14.34 10.56 13.38
C ASN A 28 13.65 9.90 12.19
N ASP A 29 12.36 10.18 12.00
CA ASP A 29 11.58 9.71 10.85
C ASP A 29 12.19 10.21 9.54
N TYR A 30 12.55 11.49 9.47
CA TYR A 30 13.23 12.07 8.31
C TYR A 30 14.55 11.37 8.02
N LYS A 31 15.40 11.11 9.04
CA LYS A 31 16.67 10.41 8.88
C LYS A 31 16.48 8.97 8.37
N GLN A 32 15.49 8.27 8.91
CA GLN A 32 15.16 6.91 8.47
C GLN A 32 14.66 6.94 7.02
N PHE A 33 13.73 7.84 6.71
CA PHE A 33 13.19 8.00 5.36
C PHE A 33 14.30 8.34 4.35
N SER A 34 15.15 9.34 4.65
CA SER A 34 16.27 9.71 3.79
C SER A 34 17.23 8.54 3.55
N LYS A 35 17.58 7.82 4.63
CA LYS A 35 18.48 6.67 4.52
C LYS A 35 17.96 5.59 3.57
N TYR A 36 16.66 5.33 3.58
CA TYR A 36 16.08 4.25 2.77
C TYR A 36 15.58 4.73 1.41
N TYR A 37 15.19 5.98 1.28
CA TYR A 37 14.59 6.50 0.06
C TYR A 37 15.57 7.28 -0.83
N MET A 38 16.48 8.07 -0.22
CA MET A 38 17.38 8.96 -0.96
C MET A 38 18.84 8.50 -0.96
N ASP A 39 19.31 7.95 0.17
CA ASP A 39 20.72 7.66 0.40
C ASP A 39 21.04 6.15 0.40
N SER A 40 20.08 5.30 0.05
CA SER A 40 20.34 3.88 -0.08
C SER A 40 21.39 3.66 -1.17
N LYS A 41 22.57 3.15 -0.81
CA LYS A 41 23.59 2.70 -1.77
C LYS A 41 23.15 1.45 -2.52
N ASP A 42 22.08 0.81 -2.06
CA ASP A 42 21.53 -0.40 -2.66
C ASP A 42 20.47 0.01 -3.68
N GLU A 43 20.84 0.11 -4.93
CA GLU A 43 19.96 0.51 -6.05
C GLU A 43 18.68 -0.35 -6.10
N HIS A 44 18.78 -1.67 -5.88
CA HIS A 44 17.63 -2.56 -5.87
C HIS A 44 16.60 -2.18 -4.79
N LYS A 45 17.03 -1.75 -3.60
CA LYS A 45 16.11 -1.31 -2.54
C LYS A 45 15.37 -0.03 -2.91
N GLN A 46 16.02 0.90 -3.60
CA GLN A 46 15.34 2.10 -4.10
C GLN A 46 14.24 1.74 -5.10
N LEU A 47 14.52 0.79 -6.00
CA LEU A 47 13.55 0.29 -6.96
C LEU A 47 12.37 -0.41 -6.27
N GLU A 48 12.64 -1.25 -5.26
CA GLU A 48 11.60 -1.89 -4.45
C GLU A 48 10.69 -0.87 -3.76
N TYR A 49 11.27 0.16 -3.12
CA TYR A 49 10.49 1.25 -2.52
C TYR A 49 9.64 1.98 -3.54
N LYS A 50 10.20 2.29 -4.71
CA LYS A 50 9.49 2.95 -5.80
C LYS A 50 8.30 2.12 -6.24
N ILE A 51 8.48 0.81 -6.43
CA ILE A 51 7.39 -0.11 -6.78
C ILE A 51 6.29 -0.08 -5.71
N LEU A 52 6.63 -0.27 -4.43
CA LEU A 52 5.64 -0.29 -3.34
C LEU A 52 4.87 1.03 -3.24
N PHE A 53 5.54 2.16 -3.35
CA PHE A 53 4.91 3.49 -3.31
C PHE A 53 3.91 3.69 -4.47
N ILE A 54 4.33 3.33 -5.68
CA ILE A 54 3.50 3.47 -6.87
C ILE A 54 2.33 2.47 -6.83
N ALA A 55 2.60 1.21 -6.44
CA ALA A 55 1.59 0.17 -6.29
C ALA A 55 0.47 0.61 -5.34
N HIS A 56 0.82 1.13 -4.15
CA HIS A 56 -0.16 1.64 -3.21
C HIS A 56 -1.02 2.79 -3.78
N SER A 57 -0.41 3.67 -4.58
CA SER A 57 -1.15 4.74 -5.26
C SER A 57 -2.13 4.21 -6.31
N LEU A 58 -1.75 3.17 -7.06
CA LEU A 58 -2.61 2.51 -8.04
C LEU A 58 -3.76 1.75 -7.38
N GLU A 59 -3.47 1.02 -6.30
CA GLU A 59 -4.50 0.35 -5.49
C GLU A 59 -5.58 1.32 -5.01
N LYS A 60 -5.16 2.49 -4.50
CA LYS A 60 -6.12 3.55 -4.14
C LYS A 60 -7.00 3.97 -5.32
N GLY A 61 -6.43 4.07 -6.52
CA GLY A 61 -7.19 4.38 -7.73
C GLY A 61 -8.23 3.31 -8.06
N MET A 62 -7.90 2.03 -7.83
CA MET A 62 -8.78 0.88 -8.11
C MET A 62 -9.96 0.76 -7.13
N THR A 63 -9.97 1.48 -6.00
CA THR A 63 -11.07 1.45 -5.02
C THR A 63 -12.28 2.29 -5.41
N HIS A 64 -12.20 3.10 -6.46
CA HIS A 64 -13.31 3.96 -6.87
C HIS A 64 -14.46 3.17 -7.50
N LYS A 65 -15.71 3.49 -7.13
CA LYS A 65 -16.92 2.85 -7.70
C LYS A 65 -17.05 2.97 -9.20
N LYS A 66 -16.66 4.13 -9.74
CA LYS A 66 -16.66 4.39 -11.19
C LYS A 66 -15.22 4.45 -11.64
N LEU A 67 -14.69 3.31 -12.01
CA LEU A 67 -13.37 3.23 -12.61
C LEU A 67 -13.36 3.88 -13.99
N ARG A 68 -12.27 4.53 -14.32
CA ARG A 68 -11.95 5.08 -15.65
C ARG A 68 -10.51 4.68 -15.98
N PRO A 69 -10.10 4.71 -17.25
CA PRO A 69 -8.70 4.50 -17.61
C PRO A 69 -7.78 5.41 -16.80
N PHE A 70 -6.76 4.85 -16.16
CA PHE A 70 -5.87 5.61 -15.26
C PHE A 70 -4.51 4.94 -15.11
N GLY A 71 -3.55 5.72 -14.65
CA GLY A 71 -2.29 5.23 -14.10
C GLY A 71 -1.26 4.77 -15.13
N GLU A 72 -1.40 5.08 -16.42
CA GLU A 72 -0.50 4.63 -17.48
C GLU A 72 0.97 4.94 -17.17
N GLN A 73 1.28 6.19 -16.77
CA GLN A 73 2.65 6.57 -16.42
C GLN A 73 3.18 5.78 -15.21
N LYS A 74 2.34 5.56 -14.20
CA LYS A 74 2.69 4.77 -13.02
C LYS A 74 2.96 3.30 -13.34
N ILE A 75 2.18 2.75 -14.27
CA ILE A 75 2.39 1.39 -14.77
C ILE A 75 3.69 1.29 -15.55
N LEU A 76 4.01 2.30 -16.37
CA LEU A 76 5.31 2.38 -17.05
C LEU A 76 6.46 2.41 -16.05
N ASP A 77 6.37 3.27 -15.04
CA ASP A 77 7.39 3.39 -13.99
C ASP A 77 7.60 2.06 -13.23
N ILE A 78 6.53 1.30 -12.93
CA ILE A 78 6.65 -0.04 -12.31
C ILE A 78 7.32 -1.00 -13.28
N LEU A 79 6.91 -1.01 -14.55
CA LEU A 79 7.44 -1.90 -15.56
C LEU A 79 8.95 -1.69 -15.74
N ASP A 80 9.39 -0.42 -15.80
CA ASP A 80 10.80 -0.06 -15.88
C ASP A 80 11.58 -0.56 -14.66
N CYS A 81 11.04 -0.36 -13.45
CA CYS A 81 11.67 -0.88 -12.23
C CYS A 81 11.81 -2.41 -12.25
N LEU A 82 10.78 -3.11 -12.72
CA LEU A 82 10.79 -4.57 -12.80
C LEU A 82 11.82 -5.08 -13.82
N TYR A 83 11.95 -4.44 -14.99
CA TYR A 83 13.00 -4.79 -15.95
C TYR A 83 14.42 -4.62 -15.38
N ILE A 84 14.65 -3.56 -14.59
CA ILE A 84 15.96 -3.35 -13.95
C ILE A 84 16.19 -4.43 -12.88
N LEU A 85 15.19 -4.75 -12.05
CA LEU A 85 15.29 -5.82 -11.05
C LEU A 85 15.53 -7.20 -11.70
N ASP A 86 14.90 -7.46 -12.85
CA ASP A 86 15.16 -8.67 -13.65
C ASP A 86 16.61 -8.76 -14.10
N ALA A 87 17.16 -7.66 -14.64
CA ALA A 87 18.54 -7.57 -15.05
C ALA A 87 19.53 -7.76 -13.90
N MET A 88 19.15 -7.32 -12.70
CA MET A 88 19.93 -7.48 -11.47
C MET A 88 19.72 -8.84 -10.78
N ASN A 89 18.83 -9.69 -11.30
CA ASN A 89 18.42 -10.99 -10.72
C ASN A 89 17.77 -10.90 -9.34
N TYR A 90 17.01 -9.84 -9.07
CA TYR A 90 16.23 -9.62 -7.83
C TYR A 90 14.74 -9.92 -8.04
N LYS A 91 14.40 -11.20 -8.32
CA LYS A 91 13.03 -11.63 -8.70
C LYS A 91 12.16 -12.12 -7.56
N ASP A 92 12.75 -12.48 -6.41
CA ASP A 92 12.02 -13.16 -5.32
C ASP A 92 11.62 -12.20 -4.18
N THR A 93 11.64 -10.90 -4.41
CA THR A 93 11.31 -9.93 -3.37
C THR A 93 9.81 -9.67 -3.31
N THR A 94 9.31 -9.32 -2.12
CA THR A 94 7.90 -8.95 -1.93
C THR A 94 7.49 -7.78 -2.84
N ALA A 95 8.37 -6.78 -2.99
CA ALA A 95 8.10 -5.62 -3.84
C ALA A 95 7.97 -6.01 -5.32
N TYR A 96 8.85 -6.88 -5.81
CA TYR A 96 8.79 -7.43 -7.16
C TYR A 96 7.46 -8.14 -7.41
N ASN A 97 7.06 -9.01 -6.48
CA ASN A 97 5.82 -9.76 -6.55
C ASN A 97 4.58 -8.86 -6.55
N ILE A 98 4.57 -7.82 -5.71
CA ILE A 98 3.52 -6.80 -5.67
C ILE A 98 3.47 -6.05 -7.00
N GLY A 99 4.63 -5.69 -7.57
CA GLY A 99 4.72 -5.03 -8.88
C GLY A 99 4.03 -5.85 -9.97
N ILE A 100 4.35 -7.14 -10.10
CA ILE A 100 3.69 -8.02 -11.08
C ILE A 100 2.18 -8.13 -10.83
N SER A 101 1.78 -8.29 -9.57
CA SER A 101 0.36 -8.40 -9.21
C SER A 101 -0.44 -7.14 -9.58
N ILE A 102 0.15 -5.97 -9.40
CA ILE A 102 -0.46 -4.69 -9.82
C ILE A 102 -0.58 -4.59 -11.33
N LEU A 103 0.45 -5.01 -12.08
CA LEU A 103 0.38 -5.05 -13.55
C LEU A 103 -0.76 -5.98 -14.02
N LYS A 104 -0.87 -7.18 -13.43
CA LYS A 104 -1.95 -8.13 -13.72
C LYS A 104 -3.32 -7.50 -13.44
N LYS A 105 -3.48 -6.86 -12.26
CA LYS A 105 -4.75 -6.26 -11.85
C LYS A 105 -5.13 -5.05 -12.69
N TRP A 106 -4.16 -4.21 -13.05
CA TRP A 106 -4.38 -3.08 -13.95
C TRP A 106 -4.86 -3.56 -15.34
N LYS A 107 -4.17 -4.56 -15.91
CA LYS A 107 -4.55 -5.17 -17.19
C LYS A 107 -5.96 -5.75 -17.13
N GLU A 108 -6.28 -6.51 -16.08
CA GLU A 108 -7.60 -7.10 -15.86
C GLU A 108 -8.71 -6.04 -15.85
N ASN A 109 -8.48 -4.87 -15.23
CA ASN A 109 -9.46 -3.77 -15.25
C ASN A 109 -9.72 -3.24 -16.67
N TYR A 110 -8.71 -3.18 -17.53
CA TYR A 110 -8.90 -2.81 -18.93
C TYR A 110 -9.73 -3.84 -19.68
N ASP A 111 -9.51 -5.13 -19.43
CA ASP A 111 -10.24 -6.21 -20.10
C ASP A 111 -11.71 -6.28 -19.61
N ILE A 112 -11.95 -6.23 -18.31
CA ILE A 112 -13.30 -6.29 -17.74
C ILE A 112 -14.15 -5.10 -18.15
N ASN A 113 -13.60 -3.88 -18.14
CA ASN A 113 -14.34 -2.67 -18.51
C ASN A 113 -14.33 -2.38 -20.01
N GLN A 114 -13.70 -3.21 -20.81
CA GLN A 114 -13.58 -3.06 -22.27
C GLN A 114 -13.05 -1.68 -22.69
N TRP A 115 -12.13 -1.12 -21.93
CA TRP A 115 -11.54 0.18 -22.23
C TRP A 115 -10.64 0.12 -23.46
N ASN A 116 -10.52 1.26 -24.14
CA ASN A 116 -9.57 1.39 -25.24
C ASN A 116 -8.15 1.17 -24.72
N LYS A 117 -7.42 0.22 -25.33
CA LYS A 117 -6.12 -0.25 -24.84
C LYS A 117 -5.00 0.69 -25.26
N PRO A 118 -4.31 1.33 -24.32
CA PRO A 118 -3.15 2.16 -24.65
C PRO A 118 -1.95 1.32 -25.08
N LYS A 119 -0.94 1.94 -25.70
CA LYS A 119 0.26 1.22 -26.15
C LYS A 119 0.93 0.42 -25.02
N ILE A 120 0.98 0.97 -23.84
CA ILE A 120 1.58 0.32 -22.65
C ILE A 120 0.88 -1.00 -22.29
N TYR A 121 -0.40 -1.17 -22.61
CA TYR A 121 -1.14 -2.41 -22.35
C TYR A 121 -0.45 -3.63 -22.98
N PHE A 122 0.06 -3.48 -24.20
CA PHE A 122 0.74 -4.58 -24.91
C PHE A 122 2.09 -4.91 -24.29
N SER A 123 2.85 -3.88 -23.86
CA SER A 123 4.11 -4.08 -23.12
C SER A 123 3.89 -4.81 -21.81
N VAL A 124 2.86 -4.41 -21.05
CA VAL A 124 2.46 -5.08 -19.81
C VAL A 124 2.05 -6.52 -20.07
N SER A 125 1.26 -6.78 -21.12
CA SER A 125 0.83 -8.14 -21.48
C SER A 125 2.01 -9.03 -21.82
N ASN A 126 2.96 -8.53 -22.60
CA ASN A 126 4.17 -9.28 -22.97
C ASN A 126 5.02 -9.58 -21.73
N TYR A 127 5.20 -8.60 -20.84
CA TYR A 127 5.94 -8.79 -19.59
C TYR A 127 5.31 -9.86 -18.70
N ILE A 128 3.99 -9.78 -18.48
CA ILE A 128 3.26 -10.77 -17.66
C ILE A 128 3.39 -12.16 -18.28
N ASN A 129 3.25 -12.30 -19.61
CA ASN A 129 3.32 -13.59 -20.29
C ASN A 129 4.72 -14.24 -20.18
N SER A 130 5.79 -13.43 -20.17
CA SER A 130 7.15 -13.93 -19.97
C SER A 130 7.46 -14.37 -18.52
N HIS A 131 6.56 -14.04 -17.56
CA HIS A 131 6.71 -14.33 -16.12
C HIS A 131 5.56 -15.18 -15.56
N LEU A 132 4.87 -15.94 -16.42
CA LEU A 132 3.72 -16.78 -16.02
C LEU A 132 4.06 -17.92 -15.06
N ASP A 133 5.31 -18.39 -15.06
CA ASP A 133 5.75 -19.50 -14.20
C ASP A 133 5.98 -19.11 -12.73
N SER A 134 5.87 -17.85 -12.39
CA SER A 134 5.92 -17.43 -11.02
C SER A 134 4.60 -17.76 -10.33
N ASN A 135 4.57 -18.82 -9.53
CA ASN A 135 3.49 -19.20 -8.61
C ASN A 135 3.31 -18.13 -7.52
N MET A 136 3.01 -16.91 -7.94
CA MET A 136 2.91 -15.77 -7.05
C MET A 136 1.46 -15.60 -6.61
N ASP A 137 1.15 -16.20 -5.48
CA ASP A 137 -0.10 -15.99 -4.74
C ASP A 137 -0.15 -14.60 -4.07
N CYS A 138 0.52 -13.61 -4.68
CA CYS A 138 0.51 -12.25 -4.17
C CYS A 138 -0.82 -11.58 -4.49
N LYS A 139 -1.68 -11.50 -3.49
CA LYS A 139 -2.99 -10.85 -3.57
C LYS A 139 -2.85 -9.33 -3.44
N ALA A 140 -2.26 -8.70 -4.44
CA ALA A 140 -2.35 -7.25 -4.57
C ALA A 140 -3.70 -6.86 -5.18
N GLY A 141 -4.23 -5.72 -4.79
CA GLY A 141 -5.46 -5.16 -5.37
C GLY A 141 -6.61 -4.99 -4.39
N VAL A 142 -7.80 -4.78 -4.95
CA VAL A 142 -9.02 -4.50 -4.19
C VAL A 142 -9.86 -5.76 -4.08
N PHE A 143 -10.23 -6.12 -2.86
CA PHE A 143 -11.19 -7.19 -2.59
C PHE A 143 -12.55 -6.60 -2.25
N VAL A 144 -13.60 -7.15 -2.85
CA VAL A 144 -14.98 -6.81 -2.51
C VAL A 144 -15.48 -7.82 -1.49
N ASN A 145 -15.76 -7.36 -0.27
CA ASN A 145 -16.39 -8.18 0.76
C ASN A 145 -17.91 -8.00 0.69
N TYR A 146 -18.61 -9.10 0.49
CA TYR A 146 -20.05 -9.11 0.51
C TYR A 146 -20.56 -9.26 1.95
N LYS A 147 -21.63 -8.56 2.27
CA LYS A 147 -22.23 -8.42 3.61
C LYS A 147 -22.50 -9.75 4.35
N ASN A 148 -22.70 -10.84 3.60
CA ASN A 148 -23.02 -12.16 4.17
C ASN A 148 -21.84 -12.82 4.90
N ASN A 149 -20.65 -12.27 4.83
CA ASN A 149 -19.47 -12.83 5.49
C ASN A 149 -19.25 -12.27 6.92
N TYR A 150 -19.97 -11.22 7.31
CA TYR A 150 -19.77 -10.58 8.63
C TYR A 150 -20.28 -11.40 9.82
N ASN A 151 -21.28 -12.27 9.62
CA ASN A 151 -21.82 -13.10 10.69
C ASN A 151 -20.92 -14.28 11.12
N LYS A 152 -19.80 -14.51 10.43
CA LYS A 152 -18.84 -15.58 10.75
C LYS A 152 -17.83 -15.19 11.83
N TYR A 153 -17.87 -13.96 12.32
CA TYR A 153 -16.74 -13.37 13.02
C TYR A 153 -16.95 -13.14 14.53
N TYR A 154 -17.95 -13.77 15.14
CA TYR A 154 -18.03 -13.84 16.59
C TYR A 154 -17.09 -14.93 17.10
N GLY A 155 -15.99 -14.52 17.75
CA GLY A 155 -15.01 -15.41 18.35
C GLY A 155 -13.63 -15.38 17.70
N PHE A 156 -13.16 -14.20 17.31
CA PHE A 156 -11.85 -14.04 16.63
C PHE A 156 -10.64 -14.37 17.47
N ASP A 157 -9.78 -15.19 16.91
CA ASP A 157 -8.35 -15.13 17.22
C ASP A 157 -7.76 -13.83 16.66
N TYR A 158 -6.87 -13.22 17.42
CA TYR A 158 -6.14 -11.98 17.06
C TYR A 158 -5.41 -12.11 15.72
N LEU A 159 -4.84 -13.27 15.42
CA LEU A 159 -4.15 -13.54 14.15
C LEU A 159 -5.12 -13.53 12.95
N ASP A 160 -6.32 -14.04 13.12
CA ASP A 160 -7.33 -14.01 12.06
C ASP A 160 -7.86 -12.60 11.83
N ALA A 161 -7.98 -11.79 12.89
CA ALA A 161 -8.33 -10.39 12.77
C ALA A 161 -7.28 -9.58 11.98
N ILE A 162 -5.98 -9.85 12.19
CA ILE A 162 -4.90 -9.22 11.41
C ILE A 162 -4.94 -9.65 9.95
N LYS A 163 -5.13 -10.94 9.66
CA LYS A 163 -5.16 -11.48 8.30
C LYS A 163 -6.37 -10.97 7.49
N THR A 164 -7.48 -10.72 8.18
CA THR A 164 -8.72 -10.26 7.54
C THR A 164 -8.87 -8.74 7.52
N ARG A 165 -7.99 -8.02 8.22
CA ARG A 165 -8.01 -6.56 8.28
C ARG A 165 -7.78 -5.94 6.90
N HIS A 166 -8.72 -5.10 6.49
CA HIS A 166 -8.59 -4.31 5.26
C HIS A 166 -9.13 -2.89 5.49
N SER A 167 -8.66 -1.96 4.69
CA SER A 167 -9.16 -0.58 4.73
C SER A 167 -10.38 -0.45 3.83
N VAL A 168 -11.50 0.01 4.40
CA VAL A 168 -12.70 0.37 3.64
C VAL A 168 -12.59 1.82 3.24
N ARG A 169 -12.78 2.15 1.96
CA ARG A 169 -12.66 3.51 1.43
C ARG A 169 -13.93 4.03 0.79
N ASP A 170 -14.82 3.14 0.46
CA ASP A 170 -16.08 3.46 -0.19
C ASP A 170 -17.23 2.90 0.65
N PHE A 171 -17.80 3.78 1.46
CA PHE A 171 -18.89 3.42 2.35
C PHE A 171 -20.24 3.59 1.65
N ALA A 172 -21.19 2.71 1.98
CA ALA A 172 -22.56 2.89 1.51
C ALA A 172 -23.14 4.20 2.09
N MET A 173 -23.81 4.97 1.25
CA MET A 173 -24.53 6.21 1.66
C MET A 173 -25.79 5.90 2.48
N LYS A 174 -25.66 5.01 3.47
CA LYS A 174 -26.74 4.56 4.35
C LYS A 174 -26.37 4.88 5.79
N LYS A 175 -27.28 5.53 6.51
CA LYS A 175 -27.11 5.75 7.95
C LYS A 175 -27.05 4.40 8.68
N LEU A 176 -26.06 4.25 9.56
CA LEU A 176 -25.99 3.12 10.48
C LEU A 176 -27.16 3.23 11.45
N LYS A 177 -27.78 2.10 11.77
CA LYS A 177 -28.73 2.02 12.90
C LYS A 177 -27.92 1.93 14.20
N ASN A 178 -28.52 2.38 15.31
CA ASN A 178 -27.84 2.32 16.61
C ASN A 178 -27.42 0.88 17.00
N ASP A 179 -28.15 -0.12 16.54
CA ASP A 179 -27.85 -1.54 16.78
C ASP A 179 -26.69 -2.06 15.92
N ASP A 180 -26.24 -1.31 14.91
CA ASP A 180 -25.06 -1.63 14.08
C ASP A 180 -23.76 -1.11 14.73
N ILE A 181 -23.86 -0.34 15.83
CA ILE A 181 -22.71 0.23 16.56
C ILE A 181 -22.53 -0.59 17.84
N VAL A 182 -21.56 -1.49 17.82
CA VAL A 182 -21.13 -2.25 18.99
C VAL A 182 -19.97 -1.48 19.63
N TYR A 183 -20.11 -1.12 20.93
CA TYR A 183 -19.06 -0.50 21.73
C TYR A 183 -18.13 -1.54 22.33
#